data_14085ccb7dae83a644d3713af634f519
#
_entry.id   14085ccb7dae83a644d3713af634f519
#
_cell.length_a   1.000
_cell.length_b   1.000
_cell.length_c   1.000
_cell.angle_alpha   90.00
_cell.angle_beta   90.00
_cell.angle_gamma   90.00
#
_symmetry.space_group_name_H-M   'P 1'
#
loop_
_entity.id
_entity.type
_entity.pdbx_description
1 polymer ?
#
loop_
_entity_poly.entity_id
_entity_poly.type
_entity_poly.pdbx_seq_one_letter_code
_entity_poly.pdbx_strand_id
1 'polypeptide(L)'
;MQYDWIDFYTEFATKLLPFKADRKALIQKIYAVYSMVGMSVPKLESGDEVIDIDPFTIFGTFNKGITNANRVAILEGIASVFRISATVPSNFDGIPVLNNLKATFYGFKDDRKADDIDNLWSLFETALVLADNDTADNRREFSEVYDKVHDQLCIRWNITMGLYW
;
A
#
# COMPACT_ATOMS: atom_id res chain seq x y z
N MET A 1 -11.48 10.69 -18.54
CA MET A 1 -12.36 10.04 -17.54
C MET A 1 -11.59 10.12 -16.22
N GLN A 2 -12.11 10.83 -15.23
CA GLN A 2 -11.48 10.93 -13.92
C GLN A 2 -12.12 9.85 -13.04
N TYR A 3 -11.30 9.05 -12.39
CA TYR A 3 -11.79 8.01 -11.48
C TYR A 3 -12.00 8.60 -10.09
N ASP A 4 -13.10 8.27 -9.41
CA ASP A 4 -13.50 8.83 -8.11
C ASP A 4 -12.52 8.50 -6.97
N TRP A 5 -11.73 7.44 -7.12
CA TRP A 5 -10.78 6.99 -6.09
C TRP A 5 -9.43 7.72 -6.10
N ILE A 6 -9.07 8.42 -7.18
CA ILE A 6 -7.72 9.00 -7.35
C ILE A 6 -7.37 9.97 -6.22
N ASP A 7 -8.26 10.94 -5.95
CA ASP A 7 -7.97 11.98 -4.96
C ASP A 7 -7.75 11.40 -3.56
N PHE A 8 -8.58 10.43 -3.18
CA PHE A 8 -8.45 9.74 -1.90
C PHE A 8 -7.14 8.95 -1.78
N TYR A 9 -6.82 8.17 -2.82
CA TYR A 9 -5.61 7.34 -2.83
C TYR A 9 -4.35 8.20 -2.85
N THR A 10 -4.34 9.29 -3.59
CA THR A 10 -3.22 10.26 -3.63
C THR A 10 -3.00 10.89 -2.25
N GLU A 11 -4.06 11.36 -1.58
CA GLU A 11 -3.93 11.92 -0.25
C GLU A 11 -3.45 10.86 0.74
N PHE A 12 -4.00 9.65 0.69
CA PHE A 12 -3.59 8.56 1.56
C PHE A 12 -2.12 8.17 1.34
N ALA A 13 -1.68 8.03 0.09
CA ALA A 13 -0.28 7.76 -0.24
C ALA A 13 0.66 8.81 0.38
N THR A 14 0.32 10.10 0.26
CA THR A 14 1.08 11.18 0.87
C THR A 14 1.12 11.08 2.39
N LYS A 15 0.00 10.71 3.03
CA LYS A 15 -0.09 10.53 4.49
C LYS A 15 0.71 9.33 5.01
N LEU A 16 1.05 8.36 4.16
CA LEU A 16 1.88 7.21 4.54
C LEU A 16 3.37 7.56 4.63
N LEU A 17 3.88 8.50 3.83
CA LEU A 17 5.31 8.82 3.75
C LEU A 17 6.01 9.05 5.11
N PRO A 18 5.44 9.81 6.07
CA PRO A 18 6.08 10.04 7.37
C PRO A 18 6.31 8.75 8.16
N PHE A 19 5.54 7.70 7.90
CA PHE A 19 5.65 6.42 8.61
C PHE A 19 6.80 5.54 8.12
N LYS A 20 7.50 5.92 7.05
CA LYS A 20 8.76 5.25 6.66
C LYS A 20 9.74 5.15 7.84
N ALA A 21 9.77 6.17 8.70
CA ALA A 21 10.61 6.22 9.91
C ALA A 21 9.95 5.62 11.16
N ASP A 22 8.63 5.39 11.17
CA ASP A 22 7.89 4.84 12.33
C ASP A 22 6.84 3.81 11.88
N ARG A 23 7.30 2.71 11.36
CA ARG A 23 6.45 1.62 10.85
C ARG A 23 5.65 0.92 11.94
N LYS A 24 6.15 0.94 13.17
CA LYS A 24 5.41 0.41 14.32
C LYS A 24 4.13 1.19 14.58
N ALA A 25 4.20 2.53 14.55
CA ALA A 25 3.01 3.37 14.66
C ALA A 25 2.06 3.15 13.47
N LEU A 26 2.59 2.93 12.27
CA LEU A 26 1.79 2.62 11.09
C LEU A 26 1.01 1.32 11.25
N ILE A 27 1.67 0.25 11.70
CA ILE A 27 1.04 -1.04 11.98
C ILE A 27 -0.11 -0.87 12.98
N GLN A 28 0.12 -0.15 14.08
CA GLN A 28 -0.92 0.13 15.08
C GLN A 28 -2.12 0.88 14.47
N LYS A 29 -1.88 1.85 13.59
CA LYS A 29 -2.96 2.58 12.90
C LYS A 29 -3.76 1.66 11.96
N ILE A 30 -3.11 0.77 11.23
CA ILE A 30 -3.80 -0.19 10.36
C ILE A 30 -4.68 -1.13 11.20
N TYR A 31 -4.18 -1.66 12.31
CA TYR A 31 -5.00 -2.46 13.22
C TYR A 31 -6.18 -1.67 13.78
N ALA A 32 -5.99 -0.38 14.12
CA ALA A 32 -7.08 0.50 14.57
C ALA A 32 -8.16 0.70 13.50
N VAL A 33 -7.78 0.86 12.22
CA VAL A 33 -8.72 0.94 11.09
C VAL A 33 -9.60 -0.29 11.04
N TYR A 34 -9.01 -1.49 11.01
CA TYR A 34 -9.75 -2.74 10.89
C TYR A 34 -10.62 -3.01 12.12
N SER A 35 -10.12 -2.71 13.32
CA SER A 35 -10.91 -2.80 14.56
C SER A 35 -12.13 -1.89 14.55
N MET A 36 -11.97 -0.64 14.10
CA MET A 36 -13.04 0.36 14.00
C MET A 36 -14.19 -0.12 13.10
N VAL A 37 -13.87 -0.79 12.01
CA VAL A 37 -14.88 -1.27 11.04
C VAL A 37 -15.35 -2.71 11.31
N GLY A 38 -14.90 -3.32 12.40
CA GLY A 38 -15.30 -4.66 12.81
C GLY A 38 -14.81 -5.78 11.89
N MET A 39 -13.68 -5.57 11.22
CA MET A 39 -13.08 -6.54 10.30
C MET A 39 -11.73 -7.04 10.83
N SER A 40 -11.34 -8.23 10.41
CA SER A 40 -10.01 -8.77 10.69
C SER A 40 -8.99 -8.23 9.69
N VAL A 41 -7.82 -7.85 10.17
CA VAL A 41 -6.66 -7.54 9.32
C VAL A 41 -6.29 -8.81 8.53
N PRO A 42 -6.02 -8.70 7.22
CA PRO A 42 -5.49 -9.83 6.46
C PRO A 42 -4.19 -10.37 7.07
N LYS A 43 -3.86 -11.62 6.77
CA LYS A 43 -2.58 -12.20 7.23
C LYS A 43 -1.41 -11.47 6.60
N LEU A 44 -0.62 -10.78 7.42
CA LEU A 44 0.51 -9.95 7.00
C LEU A 44 1.87 -10.55 7.41
N GLU A 45 1.88 -11.61 8.22
CA GLU A 45 3.10 -12.27 8.67
C GLU A 45 2.85 -13.76 8.95
N SER A 46 3.91 -14.57 9.05
CA SER A 46 3.85 -16.00 9.38
C SER A 46 3.41 -16.28 10.81
N GLY A 47 3.74 -15.38 11.75
CA GLY A 47 3.32 -15.44 13.15
C GLY A 47 2.16 -14.50 13.45
N ASP A 48 1.89 -14.33 14.74
CA ASP A 48 0.80 -13.48 15.23
C ASP A 48 1.19 -11.99 15.25
N GLU A 49 2.49 -11.67 15.19
CA GLU A 49 2.99 -10.31 15.26
C GLU A 49 3.54 -9.84 13.92
N VAL A 50 3.00 -8.73 13.44
CA VAL A 50 3.54 -7.98 12.29
C VAL A 50 4.61 -7.03 12.81
N ILE A 51 5.85 -7.27 12.39
CA ILE A 51 7.01 -6.51 12.87
C ILE A 51 7.41 -5.38 11.92
N ASP A 52 7.04 -5.48 10.65
CA ASP A 52 7.33 -4.50 9.62
C ASP A 52 6.29 -4.55 8.50
N ILE A 53 6.11 -3.44 7.77
CA ILE A 53 5.12 -3.31 6.71
C ILE A 53 5.55 -2.27 5.68
N ASP A 54 5.18 -2.47 4.42
CA ASP A 54 5.36 -1.53 3.33
C ASP A 54 4.02 -0.89 2.88
N PRO A 55 4.06 0.25 2.17
CA PRO A 55 2.85 0.95 1.76
C PRO A 55 2.03 0.20 0.71
N PHE A 56 2.65 -0.53 -0.22
CA PHE A 56 1.91 -1.30 -1.23
C PHE A 56 1.09 -2.42 -0.59
N THR A 57 1.63 -3.07 0.44
CA THR A 57 0.90 -4.05 1.24
C THR A 57 -0.31 -3.42 1.91
N ILE A 58 -0.20 -2.20 2.43
CA ILE A 58 -1.34 -1.48 3.02
C ILE A 58 -2.45 -1.30 1.99
N PHE A 59 -2.15 -0.78 0.80
CA PHE A 59 -3.11 -0.69 -0.29
C PHE A 59 -3.64 -2.07 -0.70
N GLY A 60 -2.81 -3.09 -0.71
CA GLY A 60 -3.19 -4.48 -1.00
C GLY A 60 -4.21 -5.06 -0.01
N THR A 61 -4.26 -4.57 1.23
CA THR A 61 -5.23 -5.08 2.23
C THR A 61 -6.68 -4.81 1.85
N PHE A 62 -6.96 -3.77 1.08
CA PHE A 62 -8.30 -3.42 0.60
C PHE A 62 -8.46 -3.45 -0.92
N ASN A 63 -7.37 -3.47 -1.70
CA ASN A 63 -7.40 -3.67 -3.16
C ASN A 63 -7.23 -5.14 -3.55
N LYS A 64 -8.08 -5.97 -2.98
CA LYS A 64 -8.21 -7.40 -3.27
C LYS A 64 -9.66 -7.77 -3.49
N GLY A 65 -9.97 -9.02 -3.82
CA GLY A 65 -11.31 -9.50 -4.14
C GLY A 65 -12.29 -9.48 -2.95
N ILE A 66 -12.54 -8.32 -2.39
CA ILE A 66 -13.57 -8.06 -1.37
C ILE A 66 -14.75 -7.29 -1.99
N THR A 67 -15.89 -7.26 -1.32
CA THR A 67 -17.03 -6.46 -1.78
C THR A 67 -16.73 -4.97 -1.73
N ASN A 68 -17.38 -4.18 -2.61
CA ASN A 68 -17.24 -2.73 -2.56
C ASN A 68 -17.71 -2.14 -1.23
N ALA A 69 -18.76 -2.70 -0.61
CA ALA A 69 -19.19 -2.27 0.71
C ALA A 69 -18.10 -2.44 1.78
N ASN A 70 -17.40 -3.56 1.79
CA ASN A 70 -16.29 -3.79 2.70
C ASN A 70 -15.11 -2.84 2.41
N ARG A 71 -14.82 -2.59 1.13
CA ARG A 71 -13.78 -1.64 0.73
C ARG A 71 -14.11 -0.24 1.20
N VAL A 72 -15.33 0.25 0.95
CA VAL A 72 -15.78 1.56 1.43
C VAL A 72 -15.64 1.68 2.95
N ALA A 73 -16.10 0.68 3.71
CA ALA A 73 -15.98 0.70 5.16
C ALA A 73 -14.51 0.81 5.62
N ILE A 74 -13.59 0.06 4.99
CA ILE A 74 -12.16 0.17 5.30
C ILE A 74 -11.63 1.57 4.98
N LEU A 75 -12.01 2.14 3.83
CA LEU A 75 -11.58 3.50 3.44
C LEU A 75 -12.15 4.58 4.37
N GLU A 76 -13.38 4.42 4.88
CA GLU A 76 -13.94 5.29 5.92
C GLU A 76 -13.12 5.22 7.21
N GLY A 77 -12.71 4.01 7.62
CA GLY A 77 -11.79 3.83 8.75
C GLY A 77 -10.43 4.48 8.51
N ILE A 78 -9.88 4.34 7.30
CA ILE A 78 -8.62 4.99 6.89
C ILE A 78 -8.79 6.52 6.95
N ALA A 79 -9.88 7.07 6.40
CA ALA A 79 -10.15 8.49 6.42
C ALA A 79 -10.16 9.04 7.85
N SER A 80 -10.80 8.32 8.77
CA SER A 80 -10.86 8.71 10.19
C SER A 80 -9.49 8.66 10.87
N VAL A 81 -8.76 7.53 10.75
CA VAL A 81 -7.49 7.30 11.47
C VAL A 81 -6.34 8.14 10.92
N PHE A 82 -6.29 8.35 9.60
CA PHE A 82 -5.23 9.11 8.92
C PHE A 82 -5.62 10.56 8.62
N ARG A 83 -6.85 10.96 8.97
CA ARG A 83 -7.38 12.32 8.75
C ARG A 83 -7.30 12.70 7.27
N ILE A 84 -7.85 11.84 6.40
CA ILE A 84 -8.01 12.10 4.98
C ILE A 84 -9.17 13.08 4.79
N SER A 85 -8.96 14.13 4.00
CA SER A 85 -9.97 15.14 3.70
C SER A 85 -10.71 14.86 2.39
N ALA A 86 -10.10 14.12 1.48
CA ALA A 86 -10.72 13.69 0.24
C ALA A 86 -11.94 12.81 0.50
N THR A 87 -12.93 12.92 -0.36
CA THR A 87 -14.15 12.11 -0.28
C THR A 87 -13.85 10.64 -0.42
N VAL A 88 -14.39 9.81 0.46
CA VAL A 88 -14.29 8.35 0.35
C VAL A 88 -14.97 7.90 -0.95
N PRO A 89 -14.27 7.21 -1.84
CA PRO A 89 -14.84 6.78 -3.13
C PRO A 89 -15.88 5.69 -2.93
N SER A 90 -16.93 5.73 -3.74
CA SER A 90 -17.97 4.70 -3.81
C SER A 90 -17.87 3.84 -5.06
N ASN A 91 -17.13 4.28 -6.08
CA ASN A 91 -16.86 3.57 -7.31
C ASN A 91 -15.36 3.26 -7.43
N PHE A 92 -15.06 2.03 -7.82
CA PHE A 92 -13.71 1.49 -7.94
C PHE A 92 -13.42 0.96 -9.35
N ASP A 93 -14.12 1.49 -10.35
CA ASP A 93 -13.89 1.11 -11.74
C ASP A 93 -12.43 1.39 -12.15
N GLY A 94 -11.84 0.44 -12.86
CA GLY A 94 -10.47 0.53 -13.33
C GLY A 94 -9.38 0.21 -12.29
N ILE A 95 -9.72 -0.02 -11.02
CA ILE A 95 -8.71 -0.42 -10.03
C ILE A 95 -8.34 -1.90 -10.23
N PRO A 96 -7.06 -2.22 -10.42
CA PRO A 96 -6.61 -3.60 -10.40
C PRO A 96 -6.72 -4.17 -8.98
N VAL A 97 -7.14 -5.43 -8.86
CA VAL A 97 -7.31 -6.11 -7.57
C VAL A 97 -6.44 -7.35 -7.46
N LEU A 98 -5.84 -7.53 -6.29
CA LEU A 98 -5.06 -8.71 -5.95
C LEU A 98 -5.94 -9.93 -5.72
N ASN A 99 -5.34 -11.11 -5.84
CA ASN A 99 -5.94 -12.34 -5.37
C ASN A 99 -6.14 -12.29 -3.85
N ASN A 100 -7.27 -12.78 -3.33
CA ASN A 100 -7.60 -12.78 -1.91
C ASN A 100 -6.59 -13.50 -1.01
N LEU A 101 -5.82 -14.43 -1.56
CA LEU A 101 -4.83 -15.20 -0.81
C LEU A 101 -3.51 -14.45 -0.57
N LYS A 102 -3.30 -13.31 -1.22
CA LYS A 102 -2.06 -12.53 -1.12
C LYS A 102 -2.37 -11.04 -0.98
N ALA A 103 -2.13 -10.50 0.20
CA ALA A 103 -2.16 -9.06 0.44
C ALA A 103 -0.75 -8.45 0.51
N THR A 104 0.29 -9.25 0.82
CA THR A 104 1.64 -8.75 1.03
C THR A 104 2.46 -8.66 -0.26
N PHE A 105 3.28 -7.61 -0.34
CA PHE A 105 4.28 -7.38 -1.38
C PHE A 105 5.68 -7.84 -0.94
N TYR A 106 5.79 -8.48 0.20
CA TYR A 106 7.02 -9.08 0.74
C TYR A 106 6.79 -10.54 1.14
N GLY A 107 7.85 -11.33 1.17
CA GLY A 107 7.86 -12.65 1.82
C GLY A 107 7.72 -12.51 3.34
N PHE A 108 7.15 -13.51 4.00
CA PHE A 108 7.11 -13.51 5.46
C PHE A 108 8.53 -13.55 6.04
N LYS A 109 8.69 -13.24 7.31
CA LYS A 109 9.98 -12.94 7.92
C LYS A 109 11.06 -14.02 7.72
N ASP A 110 10.65 -15.27 7.56
CA ASP A 110 11.57 -16.40 7.36
C ASP A 110 12.01 -16.54 5.87
N ASP A 111 11.32 -15.88 4.95
CA ASP A 111 11.53 -15.98 3.50
C ASP A 111 12.08 -14.69 2.89
N ARG A 112 11.93 -13.53 3.55
CA ARG A 112 12.38 -12.25 3.01
C ARG A 112 13.81 -11.89 3.40
N LYS A 113 14.47 -11.11 2.57
CA LYS A 113 15.74 -10.48 2.91
C LYS A 113 15.51 -9.28 3.84
N ALA A 114 16.57 -8.89 4.54
CA ALA A 114 16.51 -7.80 5.54
C ALA A 114 16.10 -6.44 4.95
N ASP A 115 16.43 -6.18 3.69
CA ASP A 115 16.22 -4.93 2.98
C ASP A 115 14.97 -4.92 2.08
N ASP A 116 14.25 -6.04 1.97
CA ASP A 116 13.11 -6.17 1.05
C ASP A 116 12.02 -5.10 1.32
N ILE A 117 11.67 -4.86 2.58
CA ILE A 117 10.65 -3.87 2.94
C ILE A 117 11.20 -2.44 2.78
N ASP A 118 12.48 -2.19 3.07
CA ASP A 118 13.13 -0.90 2.85
C ASP A 118 13.15 -0.53 1.36
N ASN A 119 13.41 -1.50 0.49
CA ASN A 119 13.36 -1.30 -0.96
C ASN A 119 11.95 -0.94 -1.44
N LEU A 120 10.91 -1.57 -0.88
CA LEU A 120 9.50 -1.22 -1.18
C LEU A 120 9.16 0.21 -0.75
N TRP A 121 9.61 0.65 0.42
CA TRP A 121 9.46 2.03 0.85
C TRP A 121 10.20 3.01 -0.07
N SER A 122 11.39 2.65 -0.51
CA SER A 122 12.16 3.48 -1.45
C SER A 122 11.47 3.57 -2.81
N LEU A 123 10.92 2.45 -3.31
CA LEU A 123 10.15 2.46 -4.55
C LEU A 123 8.89 3.34 -4.44
N PHE A 124 8.17 3.24 -3.33
CA PHE A 124 7.00 4.05 -3.08
C PHE A 124 7.32 5.55 -3.08
N GLU A 125 8.38 5.94 -2.39
CA GLU A 125 8.83 7.34 -2.33
C GLU A 125 9.26 7.86 -3.70
N THR A 126 10.09 7.10 -4.44
CA THR A 126 10.53 7.50 -5.79
C THR A 126 9.38 7.54 -6.80
N ALA A 127 8.38 6.66 -6.66
CA ALA A 127 7.18 6.70 -7.48
C ALA A 127 6.37 7.98 -7.28
N LEU A 128 6.18 8.42 -6.03
CA LEU A 128 5.49 9.68 -5.72
C LEU A 128 6.28 10.90 -6.19
N VAL A 129 7.59 10.90 -6.02
CA VAL A 129 8.46 11.97 -6.55
C VAL A 129 8.36 12.06 -8.07
N LEU A 130 8.37 10.92 -8.77
CA LEU A 130 8.24 10.86 -10.22
C LEU A 130 6.86 11.33 -10.69
N ALA A 131 5.80 10.96 -9.98
CA ALA A 131 4.43 11.37 -10.29
C ALA A 131 4.24 12.89 -10.13
N ASP A 132 4.88 13.49 -9.12
CA ASP A 132 4.82 14.94 -8.88
C ASP A 132 5.70 15.73 -9.84
N ASN A 133 6.89 15.20 -10.18
CA ASN A 133 7.85 15.88 -11.04
C ASN A 133 8.58 14.90 -11.97
N ASP A 134 8.06 14.75 -13.18
CA ASP A 134 8.58 13.84 -14.20
C ASP A 134 9.83 14.41 -14.91
N THR A 135 11.00 14.19 -14.31
CA THR A 135 12.32 14.53 -14.86
C THR A 135 13.11 13.30 -15.27
N ALA A 136 14.13 13.48 -16.11
CA ALA A 136 15.04 12.39 -16.51
C ALA A 136 15.78 11.79 -15.29
N ASP A 137 16.14 12.60 -14.29
CA ASP A 137 16.81 12.15 -13.09
C ASP A 137 15.85 11.33 -12.20
N ASN A 138 14.61 11.79 -11.99
CA ASN A 138 13.61 11.07 -11.21
C ASN A 138 13.22 9.75 -11.90
N ARG A 139 13.13 9.72 -13.23
CA ARG A 139 12.92 8.47 -13.98
C ARG A 139 14.04 7.48 -13.79
N ARG A 140 15.29 7.95 -13.81
CA ARG A 140 16.46 7.09 -13.59
C ARG A 140 16.45 6.51 -12.18
N GLU A 141 16.27 7.35 -11.16
CA GLU A 141 16.21 6.92 -9.76
C GLU A 141 15.08 5.90 -9.54
N PHE A 142 13.88 6.19 -10.04
CA PHE A 142 12.76 5.24 -9.98
C PHE A 142 13.12 3.90 -10.63
N SER A 143 13.73 3.91 -11.82
CA SER A 143 14.09 2.69 -12.55
C SER A 143 15.12 1.85 -11.77
N GLU A 144 16.14 2.48 -11.20
CA GLU A 144 17.16 1.80 -10.39
C GLU A 144 16.55 1.13 -9.14
N VAL A 145 15.60 1.80 -8.48
CA VAL A 145 14.92 1.24 -7.32
C VAL A 145 13.92 0.15 -7.74
N TYR A 146 13.20 0.36 -8.85
CA TYR A 146 12.29 -0.63 -9.40
C TYR A 146 13.00 -1.95 -9.74
N ASP A 147 14.17 -1.89 -10.36
CA ASP A 147 14.96 -3.07 -10.71
C ASP A 147 15.37 -3.87 -9.46
N LYS A 148 15.68 -3.20 -8.35
CA LYS A 148 15.98 -3.86 -7.07
C LYS A 148 14.77 -4.59 -6.49
N VAL A 149 13.58 -3.98 -6.60
CA VAL A 149 12.34 -4.53 -6.06
C VAL A 149 11.79 -5.64 -6.94
N HIS A 150 11.89 -5.51 -8.27
CA HIS A 150 11.27 -6.43 -9.23
C HIS A 150 11.67 -7.90 -9.00
N ASP A 151 12.89 -8.16 -8.57
CA ASP A 151 13.43 -9.50 -8.35
C ASP A 151 13.17 -10.05 -6.93
N GLN A 152 12.53 -9.28 -6.07
CA GLN A 152 12.20 -9.71 -4.71
C GLN A 152 11.08 -10.75 -4.69
N LEU A 153 11.08 -11.60 -3.66
CA LEU A 153 10.02 -12.58 -3.44
C LEU A 153 8.66 -11.89 -3.25
N CYS A 154 7.62 -12.45 -3.81
CA CYS A 154 6.23 -11.97 -3.78
C CYS A 154 5.91 -10.73 -4.64
N ILE A 155 6.87 -10.15 -5.30
CA ILE A 155 6.68 -8.93 -6.11
C ILE A 155 6.05 -9.24 -7.47
N ARG A 156 6.82 -9.84 -8.36
CA ARG A 156 6.42 -10.15 -9.75
C ARG A 156 5.57 -9.01 -10.36
N TRP A 157 4.46 -9.39 -10.98
CA TRP A 157 3.47 -8.49 -11.61
C TRP A 157 2.60 -7.70 -10.60
N ASN A 158 2.56 -8.12 -9.33
CA ASN A 158 1.78 -7.39 -8.31
C ASN A 158 2.26 -5.95 -8.13
N ILE A 159 3.57 -5.69 -8.30
CA ILE A 159 4.11 -4.34 -8.12
C ILE A 159 3.54 -3.34 -9.13
N THR A 160 3.24 -3.78 -10.35
CA THR A 160 2.60 -2.90 -11.35
C THR A 160 1.19 -2.50 -10.93
N MET A 161 0.46 -3.37 -10.23
CA MET A 161 -0.82 -3.02 -9.62
C MET A 161 -0.63 -2.02 -8.48
N GLY A 162 0.36 -2.27 -7.62
CA GLY A 162 0.69 -1.36 -6.51
C GLY A 162 1.08 0.05 -6.99
N LEU A 163 1.84 0.14 -8.05
CA LEU A 163 2.23 1.42 -8.67
C LEU A 163 1.07 2.12 -9.40
N TYR A 164 0.01 1.40 -9.73
CA TYR A 164 -1.18 1.96 -10.35
C TYR A 164 -2.13 2.62 -9.33
N TRP A 165 -2.17 2.09 -8.12
CA TRP A 165 -3.00 2.64 -7.04
C TRP A 165 -2.49 3.99 -6.58
#